data_596f5e32a8efe5abbbfb2f22f374dd00
#
_entry.id   596f5e32a8efe5abbbfb2f22f374dd00
#
_cell.length_a   1.000
_cell.length_b   1.000
_cell.length_c   1.000
_cell.angle_alpha   90.00
_cell.angle_beta   90.00
_cell.angle_gamma   90.00
#
_symmetry.space_group_name_H-M   'P 1'
#
loop_
_entity.id
_entity.type
_entity.pdbx_description
1 polymer ?
#
loop_
_entity_poly.entity_id
_entity_poly.type
_entity_poly.pdbx_seq_one_letter_code
_entity_poly.pdbx_strand_id
1 'polypeptide(L)'
;MFGFTKQSGGDVIVTSDEGKGATFTMYLPRVESLAGAAAEASDNSVPLGEGACVLVVEDNAEVGMFATQALAELGYETVWAVDGQKALAELAAGHGRFDVVFSDVMMPGMSGIELGQEIARLYPAIPVVLTSGYSEVLAQKGTHGFELLHKPYSIDALSRALRKVSRRR
;
A
#
# COMPACT_ATOMS: atom_id res chain seq x y z
N MET A 1 -5.95 -15.83 -4.83
CA MET A 1 -7.37 -16.17 -4.55
C MET A 1 -7.53 -16.82 -3.18
N PHE A 2 -6.87 -17.93 -2.87
CA PHE A 2 -6.97 -18.64 -1.56
C PHE A 2 -6.66 -17.73 -0.35
N GLY A 3 -5.56 -16.97 -0.40
CA GLY A 3 -5.18 -16.03 0.67
C GLY A 3 -6.23 -14.96 0.94
N PHE A 4 -6.82 -14.38 -0.10
CA PHE A 4 -7.88 -13.38 0.03
C PHE A 4 -9.11 -13.95 0.75
N THR A 5 -9.57 -15.15 0.34
CA THR A 5 -10.76 -15.77 0.93
C THR A 5 -10.57 -16.07 2.42
N LYS A 6 -9.40 -16.58 2.80
CA LYS A 6 -9.08 -16.87 4.21
C LYS A 6 -8.95 -15.61 5.06
N GLN A 7 -8.35 -14.54 4.53
CA GLN A 7 -8.27 -13.25 5.23
C GLN A 7 -9.65 -12.61 5.43
N SER A 8 -10.56 -12.86 4.49
CA SER A 8 -11.96 -12.38 4.58
C SER A 8 -12.85 -13.27 5.45
N GLY A 9 -12.30 -14.27 6.14
CA GLY A 9 -13.09 -15.22 6.95
C GLY A 9 -13.94 -16.18 6.12
N GLY A 10 -13.64 -16.31 4.83
CA GLY A 10 -14.33 -17.15 3.88
C GLY A 10 -13.63 -18.47 3.58
N ASP A 11 -14.15 -19.20 2.59
CA ASP A 11 -13.56 -20.44 2.10
C ASP A 11 -13.62 -20.52 0.57
N VAL A 12 -12.76 -21.35 -0.03
CA VAL A 12 -12.75 -21.61 -1.46
C VAL A 12 -12.68 -23.11 -1.73
N ILE A 13 -13.57 -23.60 -2.58
CA ILE A 13 -13.61 -24.98 -3.05
C ILE A 13 -13.27 -24.99 -4.54
N VAL A 14 -12.40 -25.92 -4.93
CA VAL A 14 -12.04 -26.14 -6.33
C VAL A 14 -12.51 -27.53 -6.72
N THR A 15 -13.26 -27.60 -7.83
CA THR A 15 -13.67 -28.85 -8.46
C THR A 15 -13.14 -28.85 -9.89
N SER A 16 -12.41 -29.90 -10.29
CA SER A 16 -11.82 -29.99 -11.62
C SER A 16 -11.96 -31.43 -12.14
N ASP A 17 -12.46 -31.56 -13.36
CA ASP A 17 -12.50 -32.80 -14.11
C ASP A 17 -11.64 -32.66 -15.35
N GLU A 18 -10.89 -33.69 -15.67
CA GLU A 18 -10.04 -33.74 -16.87
C GLU A 18 -10.88 -33.58 -18.13
N GLY A 19 -10.52 -32.63 -19.00
CA GLY A 19 -11.26 -32.29 -20.21
C GLY A 19 -12.55 -31.51 -20.04
N LYS A 20 -12.99 -31.16 -18.79
CA LYS A 20 -14.19 -30.36 -18.51
C LYS A 20 -13.88 -29.02 -17.84
N GLY A 21 -12.61 -28.74 -17.57
CA GLY A 21 -12.18 -27.50 -16.93
C GLY A 21 -12.23 -27.53 -15.40
N ALA A 22 -12.08 -26.38 -14.77
CA ALA A 22 -12.10 -26.22 -13.31
C ALA A 22 -13.13 -25.17 -12.88
N THR A 23 -13.84 -25.47 -11.80
CA THR A 23 -14.79 -24.57 -11.15
C THR A 23 -14.25 -24.14 -9.80
N PHE A 24 -14.17 -22.83 -9.57
CA PHE A 24 -13.78 -22.23 -8.30
C PHE A 24 -15.04 -21.65 -7.63
N THR A 25 -15.40 -22.17 -6.48
CA THR A 25 -16.52 -21.67 -5.68
C THR A 25 -15.97 -20.96 -4.46
N MET A 26 -16.25 -19.66 -4.33
CA MET A 26 -15.80 -18.83 -3.23
C MET A 26 -16.97 -18.53 -2.29
N TYR A 27 -16.82 -18.85 -1.02
CA TYR A 27 -17.74 -18.51 0.04
C TYR A 27 -17.18 -17.33 0.81
N LEU A 28 -17.92 -16.24 0.87
CA LEU A 28 -17.57 -15.07 1.68
C LEU A 28 -18.62 -14.89 2.76
N PRO A 29 -18.23 -14.51 4.00
CA PRO A 29 -19.22 -14.20 5.03
C PRO A 29 -20.08 -13.03 4.57
N ARG A 30 -21.39 -13.17 4.75
CA ARG A 30 -22.30 -12.06 4.53
C ARG A 30 -22.06 -11.03 5.63
N VAL A 31 -21.64 -9.84 5.25
CA VAL A 31 -21.63 -8.70 6.16
C VAL A 31 -23.10 -8.29 6.33
N GLU A 32 -23.69 -8.57 7.50
CA GLU A 32 -24.92 -7.88 7.87
C GLU A 32 -24.58 -6.41 7.95
N SER A 33 -25.24 -5.60 7.12
CA SER A 33 -25.06 -4.16 7.08
C SER A 33 -25.13 -3.65 8.51
N LEU A 34 -24.00 -3.34 9.11
CA LEU A 34 -23.92 -2.54 10.31
C LEU A 34 -24.29 -1.10 9.90
N ALA A 35 -25.60 -0.89 9.67
CA ALA A 35 -26.16 0.45 9.53
C ALA A 35 -26.02 1.27 10.83
N GLY A 36 -25.13 0.86 11.72
CA GLY A 36 -24.87 1.48 13.03
C GLY A 36 -23.41 1.68 13.42
N ALA A 37 -22.44 1.16 12.64
CA ALA A 37 -21.02 1.31 12.98
C ALA A 37 -20.25 2.26 12.03
N ALA A 38 -20.96 2.99 11.19
CA ALA A 38 -20.39 4.04 10.33
C ALA A 38 -20.46 5.43 10.97
N ALA A 39 -20.47 5.51 12.31
CA ALA A 39 -20.50 6.77 13.04
C ALA A 39 -19.38 6.87 14.08
N GLU A 40 -18.21 6.28 13.80
CA GLU A 40 -17.00 6.77 14.44
C GLU A 40 -16.33 7.74 13.48
N ALA A 41 -16.72 9.01 13.70
CA ALA A 41 -16.03 10.21 13.26
C ALA A 41 -15.41 10.11 11.85
N SER A 42 -16.22 10.28 10.80
CA SER A 42 -15.77 11.12 9.71
C SER A 42 -15.43 12.46 10.32
N ASP A 43 -14.22 12.59 10.84
CA ASP A 43 -13.54 13.85 11.00
C ASP A 43 -13.45 14.41 9.56
N ASN A 44 -14.51 15.12 9.16
CA ASN A 44 -14.61 15.89 7.91
C ASN A 44 -13.66 17.10 8.00
N SER A 45 -12.45 16.86 8.43
CA SER A 45 -11.41 17.83 8.54
C SER A 45 -10.44 17.65 7.39
N VAL A 46 -10.50 18.59 6.44
CA VAL A 46 -9.43 19.03 5.56
C VAL A 46 -8.78 17.92 4.69
N PRO A 47 -8.67 18.08 3.38
CA PRO A 47 -7.90 17.17 2.55
C PRO A 47 -6.53 16.95 3.19
N LEU A 48 -6.21 15.71 3.53
CA LEU A 48 -5.00 15.35 4.28
C LEU A 48 -3.72 15.76 3.57
N GLY A 49 -3.80 15.85 2.26
CA GLY A 49 -2.66 16.07 1.40
C GLY A 49 -2.26 17.52 1.19
N GLU A 50 -3.08 18.54 1.48
CA GLU A 50 -2.84 19.99 1.28
C GLU A 50 -1.62 20.38 0.43
N GLY A 51 -1.43 19.71 -0.74
CA GLY A 51 -0.28 19.92 -1.61
C GLY A 51 0.99 19.11 -1.25
N ALA A 52 0.92 18.22 -0.27
CA ALA A 52 2.02 17.30 0.02
C ALA A 52 2.18 16.27 -1.10
N CYS A 53 3.44 15.97 -1.46
CA CYS A 53 3.79 15.11 -2.59
C CYS A 53 4.24 13.73 -2.14
N VAL A 54 3.58 12.69 -2.67
CA VAL A 54 3.90 11.28 -2.43
C VAL A 54 4.63 10.69 -3.63
N LEU A 55 5.80 10.11 -3.40
CA LEU A 55 6.45 9.25 -4.38
C LEU A 55 5.90 7.82 -4.24
N VAL A 56 5.11 7.38 -5.20
CA VAL A 56 4.58 6.02 -5.29
C VAL A 56 5.58 5.14 -6.04
N VAL A 57 5.93 3.98 -5.46
CA VAL A 57 6.86 3.03 -6.08
C VAL A 57 6.18 1.67 -6.17
N GLU A 58 5.85 1.27 -7.39
CA GLU A 58 5.07 0.05 -7.67
C GLU A 58 5.39 -0.40 -9.10
N ASP A 59 5.77 -1.66 -9.28
CA ASP A 59 6.12 -2.23 -10.58
C ASP A 59 4.91 -2.68 -11.40
N ASN A 60 3.79 -2.97 -10.73
CA ASN A 60 2.54 -3.28 -11.39
C ASN A 60 1.76 -2.01 -11.74
N ALA A 61 1.54 -1.78 -13.05
CA ALA A 61 0.90 -0.57 -13.56
C ALA A 61 -0.54 -0.37 -13.03
N GLU A 62 -1.33 -1.43 -12.90
CA GLU A 62 -2.71 -1.34 -12.42
C GLU A 62 -2.75 -0.95 -10.93
N VAL A 63 -1.85 -1.54 -10.13
CA VAL A 63 -1.74 -1.24 -8.70
C VAL A 63 -1.19 0.17 -8.48
N GLY A 64 -0.19 0.58 -9.26
CA GLY A 64 0.38 1.93 -9.21
C GLY A 64 -0.66 3.01 -9.56
N MET A 65 -1.46 2.78 -10.61
CA MET A 65 -2.56 3.69 -10.98
C MET A 65 -3.62 3.77 -9.89
N PHE A 66 -4.01 2.63 -9.30
CA PHE A 66 -4.95 2.62 -8.18
C PHE A 66 -4.41 3.40 -6.97
N ALA A 67 -3.15 3.16 -6.60
CA ALA A 67 -2.53 3.86 -5.48
C ALA A 67 -2.45 5.38 -5.71
N THR A 68 -2.03 5.82 -6.91
CA THR A 68 -1.96 7.24 -7.25
C THR A 68 -3.34 7.90 -7.24
N GLN A 69 -4.37 7.23 -7.74
CA GLN A 69 -5.74 7.74 -7.71
C GLN A 69 -6.26 7.86 -6.27
N ALA A 70 -6.08 6.83 -5.44
CA ALA A 70 -6.50 6.84 -4.04
C ALA A 70 -5.81 7.96 -3.24
N LEU A 71 -4.53 8.20 -3.51
CA LEU A 71 -3.78 9.30 -2.90
C LEU A 71 -4.25 10.67 -3.38
N ALA A 72 -4.58 10.81 -4.66
CA ALA A 72 -5.15 12.04 -5.21
C ALA A 72 -6.53 12.37 -4.61
N GLU A 73 -7.37 11.36 -4.36
CA GLU A 73 -8.65 11.51 -3.66
C GLU A 73 -8.47 12.00 -2.21
N LEU A 74 -7.34 11.66 -1.59
CA LEU A 74 -6.93 12.15 -0.27
C LEU A 74 -6.26 13.54 -0.30
N GLY A 75 -6.13 14.16 -1.48
CA GLY A 75 -5.58 15.50 -1.66
C GLY A 75 -4.06 15.58 -1.78
N TYR A 76 -3.36 14.45 -2.01
CA TYR A 76 -1.93 14.43 -2.26
C TYR A 76 -1.60 14.65 -3.74
N GLU A 77 -0.49 15.35 -4.01
CA GLU A 77 0.19 15.24 -5.29
C GLU A 77 0.95 13.91 -5.36
N THR A 78 1.03 13.30 -6.54
CA THR A 78 1.70 12.01 -6.70
C THR A 78 2.69 12.01 -7.85
N VAL A 79 3.82 11.36 -7.65
CA VAL A 79 4.75 10.96 -8.71
C VAL A 79 4.89 9.44 -8.64
N TRP A 80 4.87 8.76 -9.78
CA TRP A 80 4.98 7.32 -9.82
C TRP A 80 6.31 6.87 -10.44
N ALA A 81 7.03 6.02 -9.71
CA ALA A 81 8.22 5.32 -10.16
C ALA A 81 7.91 3.82 -10.25
N VAL A 82 8.33 3.17 -11.33
CA VAL A 82 8.04 1.74 -11.58
C VAL A 82 9.04 0.78 -10.91
N ASP A 83 10.12 1.31 -10.32
CA ASP A 83 11.13 0.54 -9.60
C ASP A 83 11.92 1.43 -8.62
N GLY A 84 12.69 0.78 -7.74
CA GLY A 84 13.46 1.47 -6.72
C GLY A 84 14.58 2.38 -7.28
N GLN A 85 15.17 2.04 -8.43
CA GLN A 85 16.22 2.87 -9.04
C GLN A 85 15.64 4.18 -9.59
N LYS A 86 14.47 4.10 -10.25
CA LYS A 86 13.76 5.30 -10.71
C LYS A 86 13.29 6.13 -9.54
N ALA A 87 12.81 5.51 -8.45
CA ALA A 87 12.46 6.23 -7.24
C ALA A 87 13.63 7.02 -6.66
N LEU A 88 14.84 6.44 -6.58
CA LEU A 88 16.03 7.15 -6.13
C LEU A 88 16.44 8.28 -7.08
N ALA A 89 16.27 8.08 -8.40
CA ALA A 89 16.52 9.14 -9.38
C ALA A 89 15.53 10.31 -9.23
N GLU A 90 14.24 10.04 -9.01
CA GLU A 90 13.25 11.07 -8.74
C GLU A 90 13.53 11.84 -7.44
N LEU A 91 13.93 11.15 -6.37
CA LEU A 91 14.32 11.78 -5.12
C LEU A 91 15.55 12.69 -5.29
N ALA A 92 16.55 12.26 -6.08
CA ALA A 92 17.73 13.06 -6.36
C ALA A 92 17.41 14.29 -7.21
N ALA A 93 16.51 14.18 -8.19
CA ALA A 93 16.09 15.30 -9.02
C ALA A 93 15.10 16.25 -8.32
N GLY A 94 14.32 15.74 -7.37
CA GLY A 94 13.19 16.45 -6.76
C GLY A 94 13.55 17.48 -5.69
N HIS A 95 14.82 17.57 -5.23
CA HIS A 95 15.34 18.59 -4.30
C HIS A 95 14.41 18.95 -3.13
N GLY A 96 13.84 17.94 -2.46
CA GLY A 96 12.93 18.14 -1.32
C GLY A 96 11.45 18.27 -1.67
N ARG A 97 11.07 17.93 -2.90
CA ARG A 97 9.66 17.92 -3.35
C ARG A 97 8.79 16.89 -2.62
N PHE A 98 9.40 15.76 -2.23
CA PHE A 98 8.63 14.63 -1.70
C PHE A 98 8.52 14.69 -0.18
N ASP A 99 7.29 14.50 0.32
CA ASP A 99 6.97 14.47 1.74
C ASP A 99 6.93 13.06 2.31
N VAL A 100 6.63 12.07 1.48
CA VAL A 100 6.57 10.65 1.85
C VAL A 100 6.83 9.76 0.64
N VAL A 101 7.43 8.59 0.87
CA VAL A 101 7.54 7.51 -0.13
C VAL A 101 6.57 6.39 0.26
N PHE A 102 5.77 5.95 -0.71
CA PHE A 102 4.82 4.85 -0.59
C PHE A 102 5.24 3.74 -1.56
N SER A 103 5.79 2.64 -1.05
CA SER A 103 6.45 1.62 -1.87
C SER A 103 5.92 0.22 -1.64
N ASP A 104 5.74 -0.55 -2.71
CA ASP A 104 5.62 -2.00 -2.57
C ASP A 104 6.92 -2.61 -2.03
N VAL A 105 6.77 -3.69 -1.26
CA VAL A 105 7.90 -4.48 -0.76
C VAL A 105 8.47 -5.37 -1.84
N MET A 106 7.60 -5.98 -2.66
CA MET A 106 7.99 -7.02 -3.63
C MET A 106 8.12 -6.44 -5.03
N MET A 107 9.30 -5.92 -5.34
CA MET A 107 9.61 -5.39 -6.67
C MET A 107 10.84 -6.10 -7.27
N PRO A 108 10.92 -6.24 -8.59
CA PRO A 108 12.11 -6.76 -9.27
C PRO A 108 13.35 -5.89 -9.02
N GLY A 109 14.49 -6.51 -8.83
CA GLY A 109 15.76 -5.83 -8.58
C GLY A 109 15.86 -5.35 -7.14
N MET A 110 15.57 -4.08 -6.87
CA MET A 110 15.61 -3.49 -5.54
C MET A 110 14.23 -3.66 -4.86
N SER A 111 14.18 -4.36 -3.73
CA SER A 111 12.97 -4.46 -2.92
C SER A 111 12.61 -3.14 -2.24
N GLY A 112 11.35 -2.96 -1.86
CA GLY A 112 10.92 -1.77 -1.11
C GLY A 112 11.61 -1.62 0.25
N ILE A 113 12.03 -2.72 0.88
CA ILE A 113 12.80 -2.67 2.13
C ILE A 113 14.20 -2.10 1.87
N GLU A 114 14.89 -2.57 0.84
CA GLU A 114 16.22 -2.04 0.45
C GLU A 114 16.12 -0.58 0.04
N LEU A 115 15.11 -0.22 -0.74
CA LEU A 115 14.81 1.17 -1.09
C LEU A 115 14.58 2.02 0.15
N GLY A 116 13.76 1.55 1.10
CA GLY A 116 13.49 2.26 2.35
C GLY A 116 14.77 2.50 3.16
N GLN A 117 15.66 1.51 3.24
CA GLN A 117 16.96 1.64 3.92
C GLN A 117 17.86 2.70 3.24
N GLU A 118 17.93 2.71 1.90
CA GLU A 118 18.66 3.73 1.16
C GLU A 118 18.06 5.12 1.34
N ILE A 119 16.73 5.25 1.35
CA ILE A 119 16.03 6.51 1.63
C ILE A 119 16.34 6.98 3.06
N ALA A 120 16.27 6.11 4.06
CA ALA A 120 16.57 6.47 5.45
C ALA A 120 18.02 6.95 5.61
N ARG A 121 18.94 6.45 4.81
CA ARG A 121 20.36 6.87 4.79
C ARG A 121 20.58 8.20 4.08
N LEU A 122 19.94 8.39 2.90
CA LEU A 122 20.21 9.56 2.03
C LEU A 122 19.25 10.74 2.32
N TYR A 123 18.03 10.42 2.71
CA TYR A 123 16.94 11.39 2.92
C TYR A 123 16.20 11.11 4.24
N PRO A 124 16.86 11.21 5.40
CA PRO A 124 16.30 10.80 6.70
C PRO A 124 15.04 11.57 7.11
N ALA A 125 14.76 12.69 6.47
CA ALA A 125 13.55 13.49 6.70
C ALA A 125 12.33 12.96 5.93
N ILE A 126 12.52 12.04 4.96
CA ILE A 126 11.42 11.50 4.14
C ILE A 126 10.98 10.16 4.73
N PRO A 127 9.79 10.07 5.33
CA PRO A 127 9.26 8.82 5.84
C PRO A 127 8.90 7.87 4.69
N VAL A 128 8.99 6.56 4.99
CA VAL A 128 8.63 5.49 4.06
C VAL A 128 7.49 4.67 4.62
N VAL A 129 6.44 4.46 3.83
CA VAL A 129 5.35 3.52 4.07
C VAL A 129 5.51 2.37 3.08
N LEU A 130 5.60 1.15 3.59
CA LEU A 130 5.71 -0.05 2.77
C LEU A 130 4.33 -0.71 2.60
N THR A 131 4.10 -1.33 1.43
CA THR A 131 2.91 -2.15 1.18
C THR A 131 3.31 -3.57 0.85
N SER A 132 2.55 -4.55 1.34
CA SER A 132 2.82 -5.95 1.05
C SER A 132 1.55 -6.79 1.01
N GLY A 133 1.46 -7.68 0.00
CA GLY A 133 0.44 -8.73 -0.06
C GLY A 133 0.83 -10.03 0.66
N TYR A 134 2.09 -10.15 1.09
CA TYR A 134 2.63 -11.38 1.70
C TYR A 134 3.15 -11.12 3.11
N SER A 135 2.46 -11.69 4.10
CA SER A 135 2.87 -11.62 5.51
C SER A 135 4.17 -12.39 5.80
N GLU A 136 4.50 -13.42 5.01
CA GLU A 136 5.66 -14.29 5.26
C GLU A 136 7.02 -13.62 5.04
N VAL A 137 7.15 -12.76 4.04
CA VAL A 137 8.41 -12.02 3.77
C VAL A 137 8.73 -11.06 4.91
N LEU A 138 7.71 -10.51 5.54
CA LEU A 138 7.83 -9.58 6.66
C LEU A 138 8.07 -10.30 7.98
N ALA A 139 7.56 -11.52 8.15
CA ALA A 139 7.85 -12.36 9.30
C ALA A 139 9.33 -12.79 9.36
N GLN A 140 9.98 -12.95 8.20
CA GLN A 140 11.39 -13.36 8.10
C GLN A 140 12.38 -12.20 8.16
N LYS A 141 12.07 -11.04 7.57
CA LYS A 141 13.00 -9.90 7.46
C LYS A 141 12.65 -8.73 8.38
N GLY A 142 11.46 -8.71 8.98
CA GLY A 142 10.97 -7.58 9.77
C GLY A 142 10.67 -6.34 8.91
N THR A 143 10.04 -5.33 9.50
CA THR A 143 9.73 -4.07 8.83
C THR A 143 10.88 -3.06 8.89
N HIS A 144 12.00 -3.41 9.54
CA HIS A 144 13.14 -2.50 9.80
C HIS A 144 12.73 -1.12 10.36
N GLY A 145 11.58 -1.06 11.05
CA GLY A 145 11.05 0.18 11.63
C GLY A 145 10.14 0.99 10.71
N PHE A 146 9.94 0.57 9.46
CA PHE A 146 9.02 1.23 8.53
C PHE A 146 7.56 0.93 8.88
N GLU A 147 6.69 1.87 8.57
CA GLU A 147 5.25 1.65 8.64
C GLU A 147 4.83 0.71 7.51
N LEU A 148 3.99 -0.28 7.85
CA LEU A 148 3.55 -1.29 6.89
C LEU A 148 2.03 -1.25 6.71
N LEU A 149 1.60 -1.29 5.46
CA LEU A 149 0.21 -1.41 5.06
C LEU A 149 -0.01 -2.72 4.29
N HIS A 150 -0.89 -3.59 4.77
CA HIS A 150 -1.18 -4.86 4.13
C HIS A 150 -2.16 -4.72 2.97
N LYS A 151 -1.82 -5.31 1.81
CA LYS A 151 -2.72 -5.44 0.65
C LYS A 151 -3.67 -6.64 0.87
N PRO A 152 -4.98 -6.50 0.55
CA PRO A 152 -5.65 -5.30 0.06
C PRO A 152 -5.92 -4.28 1.18
N TYR A 153 -5.75 -2.99 0.91
CA TYR A 153 -6.00 -1.91 1.85
C TYR A 153 -7.14 -1.00 1.39
N SER A 154 -7.85 -0.40 2.35
CA SER A 154 -8.85 0.63 2.09
C SER A 154 -8.21 2.03 2.05
N ILE A 155 -8.93 3.00 1.47
CA ILE A 155 -8.53 4.41 1.46
C ILE A 155 -8.34 4.92 2.90
N ASP A 156 -9.21 4.50 3.85
CA ASP A 156 -9.08 4.86 5.26
C ASP A 156 -7.80 4.29 5.90
N ALA A 157 -7.43 3.05 5.56
CA ALA A 157 -6.20 2.45 6.07
C ALA A 157 -4.96 3.17 5.51
N LEU A 158 -4.96 3.52 4.22
CA LEU A 158 -3.93 4.32 3.58
C LEU A 158 -3.81 5.69 4.25
N SER A 159 -4.93 6.39 4.43
CA SER A 159 -5.00 7.67 5.13
C SER A 159 -4.38 7.61 6.53
N ARG A 160 -4.75 6.60 7.33
CA ARG A 160 -4.19 6.41 8.69
C ARG A 160 -2.67 6.16 8.67
N ALA A 161 -2.18 5.34 7.74
CA ALA A 161 -0.75 5.05 7.61
C ALA A 161 0.06 6.32 7.29
N LEU A 162 -0.42 7.13 6.34
CA LEU A 162 0.22 8.40 5.99
C LEU A 162 0.20 9.41 7.14
N ARG A 163 -0.93 9.57 7.82
CA ARG A 163 -1.03 10.45 9.02
C ARG A 163 -0.03 10.05 10.10
N LYS A 164 0.15 8.74 10.31
CA LYS A 164 1.04 8.23 11.35
C LYS A 164 2.49 8.60 11.09
N VAL A 165 2.94 8.57 9.84
CA VAL A 165 4.31 8.92 9.48
C VAL A 165 4.53 10.43 9.39
N SER A 166 3.53 11.20 8.95
CA SER A 166 3.60 12.67 8.88
C SER A 166 3.66 13.34 10.26
N ARG A 167 3.05 12.75 11.29
CA ARG A 167 3.08 13.27 12.67
C ARG A 167 4.40 13.03 13.42
N ARG A 168 5.31 12.26 12.85
CA ARG A 168 6.62 11.97 13.46
C ARG A 168 7.73 12.96 13.07
N ARG A 169 7.36 14.00 12.30
CA ARG A 169 8.22 15.15 11.98
C ARG A 169 8.26 16.19 13.08
#